data_ad6c06d24377e53f74283b544d226e4b
#
_entry.id   ad6c06d24377e53f74283b544d226e4b
#
_cell.length_a   1.000
_cell.length_b   1.000
_cell.length_c   1.000
_cell.angle_alpha   90.00
_cell.angle_beta   90.00
_cell.angle_gamma   90.00
#
_symmetry.space_group_name_H-M   'P 1'
#
loop_
_entity.id
_entity.type
_entity.pdbx_description
1 polymer ?
#
loop_
_entity_poly.entity_id
_entity_poly.type
_entity_poly.pdbx_seq_one_letter_code
_entity_poly.pdbx_strand_id
1 'polypeptide(L)'
;YIAEQGLESAYHGHRRITDESLLNRIISLVSQHRLTFRGLFMRAKHRNRARSSLISGNFVSAKSLGVHEGINHKLTGSVRRIDADAIHRQLQAGSIVYLDHLAHSPAGELYNLASEEVAAETAVALHADKLILMGETPHCINAQGDRISELALALIGTTRAHQNDEMKRRLDAAERAVRGGV
;
A
#
# COMPACT_ATOMS: atom_id res chain seq x y z
N TYR A 1 -8.04 5.65 11.32
CA TYR A 1 -7.44 4.85 12.42
C TYR A 1 -6.33 5.61 13.18
N ILE A 2 -5.35 6.22 12.48
CA ILE A 2 -4.32 7.07 13.14
C ILE A 2 -4.95 8.38 13.62
N ALA A 3 -5.81 8.99 12.83
CA ALA A 3 -6.55 10.20 13.18
C ALA A 3 -7.52 9.99 14.35
N GLU A 4 -8.18 8.85 14.43
CA GLU A 4 -9.07 8.47 15.53
C GLU A 4 -8.34 8.37 16.88
N GLN A 5 -7.03 8.21 16.88
CA GLN A 5 -6.20 8.14 18.08
C GLN A 5 -5.56 9.48 18.47
N GLY A 6 -6.01 10.59 17.86
CA GLY A 6 -5.54 11.93 18.18
C GLY A 6 -4.08 12.20 17.79
N LEU A 7 -3.56 11.45 16.82
CA LEU A 7 -2.21 11.63 16.31
C LEU A 7 -2.22 12.61 15.15
N GLU A 8 -1.67 13.78 15.38
CA GLU A 8 -1.35 14.72 14.31
C GLU A 8 -0.24 14.12 13.43
N SER A 9 -0.50 14.03 12.15
CA SER A 9 0.49 13.58 11.18
C SER A 9 0.79 14.72 10.22
N ALA A 10 2.05 15.12 10.16
CA ALA A 10 2.49 16.04 9.13
C ALA A 10 2.53 15.34 7.77
N TYR A 11 2.05 16.02 6.75
CA TYR A 11 2.11 15.58 5.36
C TYR A 11 2.81 16.64 4.52
N HIS A 12 3.57 16.18 3.55
CA HIS A 12 4.07 17.02 2.46
C HIS A 12 3.63 16.39 1.14
N GLY A 13 2.85 17.12 0.37
CA GLY A 13 2.11 16.55 -0.75
C GLY A 13 1.19 15.41 -0.26
N HIS A 14 1.29 14.25 -0.86
CA HIS A 14 0.51 13.06 -0.47
C HIS A 14 1.30 12.08 0.40
N ARG A 15 2.50 12.46 0.86
CA ARG A 15 3.38 11.62 1.67
C ARG A 15 3.39 12.07 3.12
N ARG A 16 3.23 11.12 4.02
CA ARG A 16 3.34 11.35 5.45
C ARG A 16 4.79 11.59 5.82
N ILE A 17 5.05 12.51 6.74
CA ILE A 17 6.36 12.65 7.39
C ILE A 17 6.31 11.77 8.64
N THR A 18 7.17 10.75 8.71
CA THR A 18 7.16 9.76 9.79
C THR A 18 8.39 9.97 10.67
N ASP A 19 8.19 10.46 11.88
CA ASP A 19 9.23 10.47 12.90
C ASP A 19 9.25 9.16 13.69
N GLU A 20 10.19 9.03 14.61
CA GLU A 20 10.40 7.80 15.39
C GLU A 20 9.20 7.48 16.29
N SER A 21 8.60 8.49 16.93
CA SER A 21 7.42 8.31 17.78
C SER A 21 6.24 7.77 16.97
N LEU A 22 5.97 8.39 15.83
CA LEU A 22 4.91 7.97 14.93
C LEU A 22 5.19 6.57 14.35
N LEU A 23 6.45 6.26 13.97
CA LEU A 23 6.81 4.94 13.47
C LEU A 23 6.53 3.86 14.52
N ASN A 24 6.90 4.06 15.77
CA ASN A 24 6.64 3.10 16.85
C ASN A 24 5.15 2.81 17.03
N ARG A 25 4.31 3.84 16.90
CA ARG A 25 2.85 3.65 16.93
C ARG A 25 2.32 2.92 15.70
N ILE A 26 2.84 3.23 14.52
CA ILE A 26 2.49 2.50 13.28
C ILE A 26 2.87 1.02 13.40
N ILE A 27 4.04 0.70 13.93
CA ILE A 27 4.47 -0.69 14.19
C ILE A 27 3.45 -1.41 15.08
N SER A 28 3.02 -0.79 16.17
CA SER A 28 2.04 -1.37 17.07
C SER A 28 0.70 -1.64 16.38
N LEU A 29 0.19 -0.66 15.62
CA LEU A 29 -1.06 -0.77 14.87
C LEU A 29 -1.00 -1.86 13.79
N VAL A 30 0.07 -1.88 13.00
CA VAL A 30 0.27 -2.89 11.95
C VAL A 30 0.37 -4.29 12.56
N SER A 31 1.05 -4.43 13.70
CA SER A 31 1.16 -5.71 14.40
C SER A 31 -0.18 -6.22 14.89
N GLN A 32 -1.02 -5.35 15.48
CA GLN A 32 -2.38 -5.69 15.88
C GLN A 32 -3.26 -6.06 14.69
N HIS A 33 -3.17 -5.28 13.61
CA HIS A 33 -3.92 -5.53 12.36
C HIS A 33 -3.55 -6.89 11.75
N ARG A 34 -2.26 -7.21 11.73
CA ARG A 34 -1.75 -8.49 11.23
C ARG A 34 -2.31 -9.66 12.04
N LEU A 35 -2.33 -9.56 13.37
CA LEU A 35 -2.91 -10.59 14.25
C LEU A 35 -4.42 -10.74 14.04
N THR A 36 -5.15 -9.63 13.95
CA THR A 36 -6.58 -9.62 13.69
C THR A 36 -6.90 -10.27 12.35
N PHE A 37 -6.18 -9.89 11.29
CA PHE A 37 -6.37 -10.45 9.95
C PHE A 37 -6.09 -11.96 9.92
N ARG A 38 -5.03 -12.42 10.56
CA ARG A 38 -4.73 -13.86 10.70
C ARG A 38 -5.86 -14.60 11.42
N GLY A 39 -6.41 -14.02 12.48
CA GLY A 39 -7.55 -14.60 13.21
C GLY A 39 -8.81 -14.71 12.36
N LEU A 40 -9.13 -13.66 11.58
CA LEU A 40 -10.24 -13.67 10.62
C LEU A 40 -10.04 -14.70 9.52
N PHE A 41 -8.83 -14.77 8.97
CA PHE A 41 -8.47 -15.76 7.95
C PHE A 41 -8.61 -17.19 8.47
N MET A 42 -8.12 -17.48 9.67
CA MET A 42 -8.25 -18.81 10.26
C MET A 42 -9.71 -19.23 10.47
N ARG A 43 -10.58 -18.30 10.91
CA ARG A 43 -12.02 -18.54 11.01
C ARG A 43 -12.66 -18.82 9.65
N ALA A 44 -12.33 -18.02 8.64
CA ALA A 44 -12.82 -18.21 7.27
C ALA A 44 -12.35 -19.55 6.68
N LYS A 45 -11.07 -19.89 6.87
CA LYS A 45 -10.47 -21.17 6.45
C LYS A 45 -11.20 -22.36 7.08
N HIS A 46 -11.46 -22.32 8.38
CA HIS A 46 -12.17 -23.40 9.09
C HIS A 46 -13.59 -23.57 8.56
N ARG A 47 -14.32 -22.46 8.39
CA ARG A 47 -15.71 -22.47 7.91
C ARG A 47 -15.85 -23.00 6.48
N ASN A 48 -14.92 -22.62 5.60
CA ASN A 48 -14.98 -22.94 4.18
C ASN A 48 -14.15 -24.17 3.78
N ARG A 49 -13.49 -24.83 4.75
CA ARG A 49 -12.56 -25.95 4.51
C ARG A 49 -11.45 -25.62 3.51
N ALA A 50 -11.08 -24.35 3.41
CA ALA A 50 -10.06 -23.88 2.48
C ALA A 50 -8.67 -24.43 2.88
N ARG A 51 -7.89 -24.88 1.89
CA ARG A 51 -6.53 -25.41 2.12
C ARG A 51 -5.44 -24.35 2.10
N SER A 52 -5.73 -23.13 1.64
CA SER A 52 -4.76 -22.06 1.54
C SER A 52 -4.16 -21.67 2.89
N SER A 53 -2.91 -21.30 2.89
CA SER A 53 -2.21 -20.74 4.04
C SER A 53 -2.03 -19.24 3.86
N LEU A 54 -1.99 -18.49 4.96
CA LEU A 54 -1.67 -17.07 4.94
C LEU A 54 -0.20 -16.92 5.34
N ILE A 55 0.60 -16.37 4.43
CA ILE A 55 2.04 -16.19 4.60
C ILE A 55 2.35 -14.70 4.60
N SER A 56 3.20 -14.27 5.50
CA SER A 56 3.84 -12.95 5.49
C SER A 56 5.35 -13.11 5.66
N GLY A 57 6.13 -12.20 5.08
CA GLY A 57 7.59 -12.29 5.12
C GLY A 57 8.25 -11.02 4.60
N ASN A 58 9.58 -11.07 4.46
CA ASN A 58 10.40 -9.95 4.01
C ASN A 58 10.42 -9.85 2.47
N PHE A 59 9.25 -9.75 1.86
CA PHE A 59 9.11 -9.69 0.40
C PHE A 59 9.32 -8.29 -0.17
N VAL A 60 9.28 -7.27 0.67
CA VAL A 60 9.44 -5.87 0.30
C VAL A 60 10.68 -5.31 0.96
N SER A 61 11.57 -4.71 0.20
CA SER A 61 12.67 -3.91 0.72
C SER A 61 12.43 -2.43 0.45
N ALA A 62 12.82 -1.60 1.42
CA ALA A 62 12.63 -0.15 1.40
C ALA A 62 13.91 0.61 1.09
N LYS A 63 13.75 1.85 0.69
CA LYS A 63 14.77 2.90 0.73
C LYS A 63 14.18 4.15 1.37
N SER A 64 15.03 4.99 1.99
CA SER A 64 14.61 6.28 2.50
C SER A 64 14.00 7.13 1.38
N LEU A 65 12.93 7.86 1.67
CA LEU A 65 12.42 8.89 0.78
C LEU A 65 13.36 10.11 0.78
N GLY A 66 14.06 10.36 1.89
CA GLY A 66 15.05 11.43 2.03
C GLY A 66 14.43 12.82 2.12
N VAL A 67 15.12 13.79 1.51
CA VAL A 67 14.67 15.17 1.43
C VAL A 67 14.02 15.42 0.07
N HIS A 68 12.77 15.84 0.08
CA HIS A 68 12.01 16.18 -1.12
C HIS A 68 11.52 17.64 -1.01
N GLU A 69 11.80 18.48 -1.99
CA GLU A 69 11.43 19.91 -1.98
C GLU A 69 11.85 20.63 -0.69
N GLY A 70 13.05 20.32 -0.18
CA GLY A 70 13.60 20.90 1.05
C GLY A 70 13.04 20.32 2.36
N ILE A 71 12.11 19.38 2.30
CA ILE A 71 11.48 18.76 3.48
C ILE A 71 12.04 17.36 3.71
N ASN A 72 12.57 17.12 4.91
CA ASN A 72 13.05 15.80 5.31
C ASN A 72 11.89 14.90 5.74
N HIS A 73 11.70 13.81 5.02
CA HIS A 73 10.64 12.83 5.28
C HIS A 73 10.97 11.82 6.39
N LYS A 74 12.16 11.94 7.02
CA LYS A 74 12.63 11.12 8.15
C LYS A 74 12.53 9.62 7.85
N LEU A 75 11.70 8.88 8.60
CA LEU A 75 11.50 7.44 8.49
C LEU A 75 10.36 7.05 7.51
N THR A 76 9.96 7.98 6.64
CA THR A 76 9.13 7.64 5.48
C THR A 76 10.03 7.11 4.38
N GLY A 77 9.63 6.00 3.81
CA GLY A 77 10.36 5.36 2.72
C GLY A 77 9.53 5.20 1.44
N SER A 78 10.16 4.62 0.47
CA SER A 78 9.57 4.13 -0.77
C SER A 78 10.01 2.69 -1.03
N VAL A 79 9.27 1.99 -1.88
CA VAL A 79 9.65 0.64 -2.30
C VAL A 79 10.98 0.70 -3.04
N ARG A 80 11.94 -0.11 -2.62
CA ARG A 80 13.19 -0.32 -3.32
C ARG A 80 13.11 -1.50 -4.27
N ARG A 81 12.56 -2.62 -3.77
CA ARG A 81 12.46 -3.87 -4.51
C ARG A 81 11.36 -4.76 -3.92
N ILE A 82 10.67 -5.46 -4.79
CA ILE A 82 9.78 -6.58 -4.46
C ILE A 82 10.51 -7.88 -4.80
N ASP A 83 10.51 -8.84 -3.88
CA ASP A 83 11.02 -10.20 -4.13
C ASP A 83 9.92 -11.04 -4.79
N ALA A 84 9.73 -10.79 -6.10
CA ALA A 84 8.70 -11.45 -6.90
C ALA A 84 8.85 -12.97 -6.90
N ASP A 85 10.10 -13.47 -6.97
CA ASP A 85 10.37 -14.92 -7.00
C ASP A 85 9.94 -15.59 -5.70
N ALA A 86 10.21 -14.96 -4.55
CA ALA A 86 9.78 -15.48 -3.26
C ALA A 86 8.25 -15.47 -3.14
N ILE A 87 7.59 -14.41 -3.60
CA ILE A 87 6.12 -14.33 -3.62
C ILE A 87 5.54 -15.39 -4.54
N HIS A 88 6.05 -15.54 -5.77
CA HIS A 88 5.58 -16.55 -6.73
C HIS A 88 5.64 -17.97 -6.16
N ARG A 89 6.73 -18.33 -5.47
CA ARG A 89 6.83 -19.64 -4.81
C ARG A 89 5.71 -19.88 -3.80
N GLN A 90 5.33 -18.86 -3.02
CA GLN A 90 4.23 -18.97 -2.07
C GLN A 90 2.86 -19.10 -2.77
N LEU A 91 2.64 -18.30 -3.82
CA LEU A 91 1.41 -18.37 -4.60
C LEU A 91 1.26 -19.71 -5.31
N GLN A 92 2.33 -20.24 -5.91
CA GLN A 92 2.34 -21.58 -6.53
C GLN A 92 2.08 -22.70 -5.53
N ALA A 93 2.49 -22.54 -4.27
CA ALA A 93 2.13 -23.44 -3.18
C ALA A 93 0.68 -23.31 -2.70
N GLY A 94 -0.13 -22.46 -3.36
CA GLY A 94 -1.54 -22.21 -3.01
C GLY A 94 -1.71 -21.31 -1.78
N SER A 95 -0.68 -20.58 -1.39
CA SER A 95 -0.76 -19.63 -0.27
C SER A 95 -1.34 -18.28 -0.70
N ILE A 96 -1.90 -17.56 0.26
CA ILE A 96 -2.21 -16.14 0.16
C ILE A 96 -1.04 -15.37 0.79
N VAL A 97 -0.47 -14.43 0.07
CA VAL A 97 0.62 -13.60 0.57
C VAL A 97 0.06 -12.30 1.12
N TYR A 98 0.33 -12.03 2.39
CA TYR A 98 -0.01 -10.80 3.07
C TYR A 98 1.21 -9.88 3.15
N LEU A 99 1.09 -8.70 2.61
CA LEU A 99 2.08 -7.63 2.69
C LEU A 99 1.51 -6.48 3.52
N ASP A 100 2.35 -5.80 4.25
CA ASP A 100 2.02 -4.52 4.88
C ASP A 100 2.95 -3.41 4.37
N HIS A 101 2.77 -2.21 4.87
CA HIS A 101 3.49 -1.02 4.43
C HIS A 101 4.73 -0.70 5.28
N LEU A 102 5.17 -1.62 6.14
CA LEU A 102 6.43 -1.52 6.86
C LEU A 102 7.48 -2.40 6.19
N ALA A 103 8.60 -1.83 5.83
CA ALA A 103 9.69 -2.59 5.22
C ALA A 103 11.07 -2.08 5.66
N HIS A 104 12.03 -3.00 5.71
CA HIS A 104 13.41 -2.68 6.05
C HIS A 104 14.22 -2.32 4.81
N SER A 105 15.16 -1.40 4.99
CA SER A 105 16.25 -1.20 4.04
C SER A 105 17.26 -2.35 4.12
N PRO A 106 18.16 -2.49 3.14
CA PRO A 106 19.27 -3.45 3.24
C PRO A 106 20.22 -3.22 4.43
N ALA A 107 20.24 -2.00 4.98
CA ALA A 107 20.99 -1.66 6.19
C ALA A 107 20.24 -2.02 7.49
N GLY A 108 19.00 -2.53 7.39
CA GLY A 108 18.19 -2.92 8.53
C GLY A 108 17.33 -1.81 9.13
N GLU A 109 17.32 -0.61 8.55
CA GLU A 109 16.48 0.48 8.98
C GLU A 109 15.03 0.25 8.56
N LEU A 110 14.08 0.47 9.48
CA LEU A 110 12.65 0.29 9.20
C LEU A 110 12.03 1.60 8.70
N TYR A 111 11.25 1.50 7.62
CA TYR A 111 10.54 2.61 7.00
C TYR A 111 9.04 2.36 6.91
N ASN A 112 8.29 3.46 7.05
CA ASN A 112 6.87 3.53 6.73
C ASN A 112 6.69 3.88 5.24
N LEU A 113 6.08 2.99 4.47
CA LEU A 113 5.80 3.13 3.04
C LEU A 113 4.35 3.55 2.81
N ALA A 114 4.02 4.00 1.60
CA ALA A 114 2.61 4.11 1.20
C ALA A 114 2.09 2.73 0.78
N SER A 115 0.97 2.32 1.37
CA SER A 115 0.34 1.02 1.07
C SER A 115 -0.04 0.88 -0.41
N GLU A 116 -0.49 1.97 -1.01
CA GLU A 116 -0.85 2.05 -2.43
C GLU A 116 0.37 1.83 -3.33
N GLU A 117 1.54 2.37 -2.93
CA GLU A 117 2.81 2.14 -3.64
C GLU A 117 3.25 0.67 -3.52
N VAL A 118 3.19 0.10 -2.31
CA VAL A 118 3.52 -1.32 -2.11
C VAL A 118 2.62 -2.21 -2.98
N ALA A 119 1.32 -1.91 -3.04
CA ALA A 119 0.37 -2.65 -3.85
C ALA A 119 0.67 -2.55 -5.35
N ALA A 120 0.92 -1.34 -5.86
CA ALA A 120 1.22 -1.11 -7.27
C ALA A 120 2.55 -1.77 -7.69
N GLU A 121 3.62 -1.56 -6.92
CA GLU A 121 4.94 -2.16 -7.21
C GLU A 121 4.88 -3.69 -7.14
N THR A 122 4.09 -4.24 -6.22
CA THR A 122 3.89 -5.69 -6.12
C THR A 122 3.13 -6.22 -7.34
N ALA A 123 2.05 -5.55 -7.75
CA ALA A 123 1.27 -5.95 -8.92
C ALA A 123 2.12 -5.95 -10.20
N VAL A 124 2.92 -4.91 -10.40
CA VAL A 124 3.86 -4.80 -11.53
C VAL A 124 4.91 -5.91 -11.48
N ALA A 125 5.56 -6.10 -10.32
CA ALA A 125 6.62 -7.11 -10.18
C ALA A 125 6.13 -8.54 -10.39
N LEU A 126 4.87 -8.81 -10.09
CA LEU A 126 4.24 -10.12 -10.27
C LEU A 126 3.58 -10.29 -11.63
N HIS A 127 3.54 -9.27 -12.49
CA HIS A 127 2.73 -9.24 -13.70
C HIS A 127 1.28 -9.65 -13.43
N ALA A 128 0.68 -9.02 -12.41
CA ALA A 128 -0.66 -9.38 -11.95
C ALA A 128 -1.71 -9.06 -13.02
N ASP A 129 -2.70 -9.92 -13.19
CA ASP A 129 -3.82 -9.70 -14.11
C ASP A 129 -4.69 -8.50 -13.69
N LYS A 130 -4.68 -8.15 -12.39
CA LYS A 130 -5.53 -7.11 -11.84
C LYS A 130 -4.99 -6.58 -10.51
N LEU A 131 -5.09 -5.26 -10.31
CA LEU A 131 -4.91 -4.59 -9.03
C LEU A 131 -6.25 -4.01 -8.56
N ILE A 132 -6.68 -4.37 -7.34
CA ILE A 132 -7.89 -3.83 -6.71
C ILE A 132 -7.48 -2.93 -5.55
N LEU A 133 -7.75 -1.64 -5.67
CA LEU A 133 -7.50 -0.64 -4.63
C LEU A 133 -8.81 -0.33 -3.89
N MET A 134 -8.88 -0.74 -2.62
CA MET A 134 -10.02 -0.50 -1.75
C MET A 134 -9.74 0.67 -0.80
N GLY A 135 -10.76 1.44 -0.46
CA GLY A 135 -10.66 2.55 0.49
C GLY A 135 -12.02 3.11 0.86
N GLU A 136 -12.03 4.16 1.68
CA GLU A 136 -13.26 4.78 2.19
C GLU A 136 -13.99 5.58 1.11
N THR A 137 -13.25 6.28 0.23
CA THR A 137 -13.82 6.99 -0.92
C THR A 137 -14.24 5.98 -1.97
N PRO A 138 -15.55 5.84 -2.28
CA PRO A 138 -16.05 4.69 -3.05
C PRO A 138 -15.76 4.76 -4.55
N HIS A 139 -15.59 5.95 -5.14
CA HIS A 139 -15.42 6.14 -6.58
C HIS A 139 -14.73 7.46 -6.93
N CYS A 140 -14.15 7.52 -8.13
CA CYS A 140 -13.70 8.77 -8.73
C CYS A 140 -14.89 9.61 -9.21
N ILE A 141 -14.72 10.92 -9.20
CA ILE A 141 -15.70 11.89 -9.70
C ILE A 141 -15.10 12.72 -10.85
N ASN A 142 -15.96 13.18 -11.75
CA ASN A 142 -15.60 14.16 -12.77
C ASN A 142 -15.67 15.60 -12.23
N ALA A 143 -15.42 16.59 -13.06
CA ALA A 143 -15.49 18.01 -12.70
C ALA A 143 -16.90 18.46 -12.26
N GLN A 144 -17.95 17.73 -12.66
CA GLN A 144 -19.35 17.97 -12.31
C GLN A 144 -19.77 17.25 -11.01
N GLY A 145 -18.89 16.41 -10.45
CA GLY A 145 -19.18 15.60 -9.26
C GLY A 145 -19.83 14.25 -9.56
N ASP A 146 -19.99 13.88 -10.83
CA ASP A 146 -20.57 12.59 -11.21
C ASP A 146 -19.56 11.47 -11.08
N ARG A 147 -20.06 10.26 -10.77
CA ARG A 147 -19.24 9.05 -10.68
C ARG A 147 -18.63 8.67 -12.02
N ILE A 148 -17.33 8.41 -12.01
CA ILE A 148 -16.60 7.82 -13.13
C ILE A 148 -16.52 6.30 -12.91
N SER A 149 -17.05 5.52 -13.86
CA SER A 149 -16.98 4.05 -13.83
C SER A 149 -15.75 3.50 -14.55
N GLU A 150 -15.29 4.20 -15.59
CA GLU A 150 -14.11 3.85 -16.38
C GLU A 150 -13.28 5.10 -16.62
N LEU A 151 -11.96 5.01 -16.41
CA LEU A 151 -11.04 6.12 -16.58
C LEU A 151 -9.86 5.69 -17.43
N ALA A 152 -9.77 6.26 -18.63
CA ALA A 152 -8.62 6.04 -19.50
C ALA A 152 -7.36 6.67 -18.88
N LEU A 153 -6.22 6.02 -19.09
CA LEU A 153 -4.92 6.45 -18.57
C LEU A 153 -4.60 7.91 -18.91
N ALA A 154 -4.94 8.34 -20.13
CA ALA A 154 -4.72 9.72 -20.60
C ALA A 154 -5.49 10.78 -19.80
N LEU A 155 -6.58 10.41 -19.14
CA LEU A 155 -7.46 11.32 -18.40
C LEU A 155 -7.14 11.36 -16.89
N ILE A 156 -6.22 10.53 -16.41
CA ILE A 156 -5.90 10.45 -14.97
C ILE A 156 -5.42 11.82 -14.43
N GLY A 157 -4.57 12.52 -15.18
CA GLY A 157 -4.03 13.81 -14.76
C GLY A 157 -5.11 14.88 -14.52
N THR A 158 -6.07 15.01 -15.44
CA THR A 158 -7.18 15.96 -15.31
C THR A 158 -8.17 15.54 -14.24
N THR A 159 -8.47 14.25 -14.16
CA THR A 159 -9.39 13.71 -13.13
C THR A 159 -8.83 13.89 -11.72
N ARG A 160 -7.52 13.71 -11.54
CA ARG A 160 -6.84 13.87 -10.25
C ARG A 160 -7.10 15.22 -9.57
N ALA A 161 -7.22 16.30 -10.34
CA ALA A 161 -7.45 17.64 -9.81
C ALA A 161 -8.73 17.78 -9.00
N HIS A 162 -9.74 16.96 -9.28
CA HIS A 162 -11.06 17.00 -8.65
C HIS A 162 -11.23 15.99 -7.50
N GLN A 163 -10.17 15.23 -7.16
CA GLN A 163 -10.24 14.18 -6.14
C GLN A 163 -9.72 14.65 -4.78
N ASN A 164 -10.19 13.97 -3.73
CA ASN A 164 -9.57 14.08 -2.41
C ASN A 164 -8.19 13.37 -2.39
N ASP A 165 -7.42 13.60 -1.33
CA ASP A 165 -6.05 13.11 -1.25
C ASP A 165 -5.94 11.58 -1.18
N GLU A 166 -6.94 10.89 -0.62
CA GLU A 166 -7.00 9.44 -0.64
C GLU A 166 -7.15 8.90 -2.07
N MET A 167 -8.09 9.47 -2.84
CA MET A 167 -8.29 9.06 -4.22
C MET A 167 -7.11 9.44 -5.12
N LYS A 168 -6.46 10.58 -4.88
CA LYS A 168 -5.22 10.95 -5.60
C LYS A 168 -4.14 9.90 -5.44
N ARG A 169 -3.88 9.43 -4.21
CA ARG A 169 -2.89 8.34 -3.97
C ARG A 169 -3.26 7.06 -4.70
N ARG A 170 -4.55 6.69 -4.71
CA ARG A 170 -5.03 5.50 -5.44
C ARG A 170 -4.89 5.66 -6.94
N LEU A 171 -5.15 6.85 -7.48
CA LEU A 171 -4.97 7.13 -8.91
C LEU A 171 -3.48 7.06 -9.30
N ASP A 172 -2.57 7.57 -8.45
CA ASP A 172 -1.13 7.47 -8.68
C ASP A 172 -0.66 6.01 -8.71
N ALA A 173 -1.18 5.18 -7.79
CA ALA A 173 -0.89 3.75 -7.75
C ALA A 173 -1.48 3.01 -8.96
N ALA A 174 -2.72 3.32 -9.34
CA ALA A 174 -3.38 2.75 -10.50
C ALA A 174 -2.65 3.11 -11.81
N GLU A 175 -2.27 4.39 -11.97
CA GLU A 175 -1.48 4.84 -13.12
C GLU A 175 -0.16 4.08 -13.23
N ARG A 176 0.55 3.92 -12.11
CA ARG A 176 1.81 3.18 -12.04
C ARG A 176 1.62 1.73 -12.44
N ALA A 177 0.59 1.06 -11.90
CA ALA A 177 0.30 -0.34 -12.21
C ALA A 177 -0.03 -0.53 -13.70
N VAL A 178 -0.92 0.27 -14.26
CA VAL A 178 -1.30 0.19 -15.68
C VAL A 178 -0.12 0.48 -16.60
N ARG A 179 0.72 1.49 -16.29
CA ARG A 179 1.96 1.76 -17.06
C ARG A 179 2.97 0.62 -16.93
N GLY A 180 2.94 -0.13 -15.83
CA GLY A 180 3.78 -1.31 -15.59
C GLY A 180 3.23 -2.59 -16.21
N GLY A 181 2.07 -2.56 -16.87
CA GLY A 181 1.51 -3.70 -17.60
C GLY A 181 0.49 -4.54 -16.82
N VAL A 182 -0.09 -3.98 -15.75
CA VAL A 182 -1.18 -4.60 -14.96
C VAL A 182 -2.54 -4.24 -15.52
#